data_5c67e990caaa8154c218bdc7d0b71940
#
_entry.id   5c67e990caaa8154c218bdc7d0b71940
#
_cell.length_a   1.000
_cell.length_b   1.000
_cell.length_c   1.000
_cell.angle_alpha   90.00
_cell.angle_beta   90.00
_cell.angle_gamma   90.00
#
_symmetry.space_group_name_H-M   'P 1'
#
loop_
_entity.id
_entity.type
_entity.pdbx_description
1 polymer ?
#
loop_
_entity_poly.entity_id
_entity_poly.type
_entity_poly.pdbx_seq_one_letter_code
_entity_poly.pdbx_strand_id
1 'polypeptide(L)'
;MQAFFSASETFIQLIGTGGTIAGHSADPSDELGYTAGVLPVAALLAGLPLADGALAGVAVRDESLVQIDSKNMRWDIWWLLARRVRACLGETLCRGVVITHGTDTLEETAWFLACVLGDVAQDKPVILTC
;
A
#
# COMPACT_ATOMS: atom_id res chain seq x y z
N MET A 1 3.23 16.04 -14.46
CA MET A 1 2.04 15.85 -15.32
C MET A 1 0.94 15.27 -14.43
N GLN A 2 -0.02 16.08 -13.99
CA GLN A 2 -1.18 15.57 -13.25
C GLN A 2 -2.07 14.84 -14.24
N ALA A 3 -2.18 13.51 -14.05
CA ALA A 3 -3.17 12.75 -14.80
C ALA A 3 -4.57 13.24 -14.37
N PHE A 4 -5.31 13.81 -15.30
CA PHE A 4 -6.73 14.12 -15.12
C PHE A 4 -7.49 12.78 -15.08
N PHE A 5 -7.71 12.25 -13.88
CA PHE A 5 -8.61 11.11 -13.74
C PHE A 5 -10.04 11.58 -14.01
N SER A 6 -10.69 10.91 -14.95
CA SER A 6 -12.12 11.07 -15.15
C SER A 6 -12.85 10.71 -13.86
N ALA A 7 -13.80 11.52 -13.42
CA ALA A 7 -14.55 11.33 -12.17
C ALA A 7 -15.38 10.02 -12.12
N SER A 8 -15.35 9.20 -13.18
CA SER A 8 -16.10 7.94 -13.32
C SER A 8 -15.24 6.69 -13.43
N GLU A 9 -13.90 6.81 -13.29
CA GLU A 9 -13.01 5.69 -13.47
C GLU A 9 -12.82 4.91 -12.16
N THR A 10 -13.03 3.60 -12.21
CA THR A 10 -12.78 2.74 -11.04
C THR A 10 -11.27 2.66 -10.74
N PHE A 11 -10.90 2.50 -9.47
CA PHE A 11 -9.51 2.50 -9.07
C PHE A 11 -9.19 1.45 -8.00
N ILE A 12 -7.92 1.11 -7.94
CA ILE A 12 -7.30 0.40 -6.82
C ILE A 12 -6.48 1.41 -6.03
N GLN A 13 -6.62 1.41 -4.71
CA GLN A 13 -5.79 2.24 -3.84
C GLN A 13 -4.56 1.45 -3.40
N LEU A 14 -3.37 1.96 -3.68
CA LEU A 14 -2.11 1.47 -3.16
C LEU A 14 -1.68 2.35 -1.98
N ILE A 15 -1.46 1.74 -0.82
CA ILE A 15 -1.02 2.42 0.40
C ILE A 15 0.36 1.89 0.78
N GLY A 16 1.37 2.77 0.78
CA GLY A 16 2.72 2.45 1.23
C GLY A 16 2.88 2.68 2.73
N THR A 17 3.43 1.69 3.43
CA THR A 17 3.85 1.81 4.83
C THR A 17 5.37 1.73 5.02
N GLY A 18 6.10 1.56 3.93
CA GLY A 18 7.55 1.36 3.94
C GLY A 18 7.90 -0.12 3.84
N GLY A 19 8.74 -0.59 4.74
CA GLY A 19 9.20 -1.98 4.77
C GLY A 19 10.30 -2.30 3.76
N THR A 20 10.57 -3.58 3.60
CA THR A 20 11.65 -4.12 2.76
C THR A 20 11.47 -3.79 1.28
N ILE A 21 10.26 -3.88 0.78
CA ILE A 21 9.94 -3.58 -0.63
C ILE A 21 10.25 -2.11 -0.99
N ALA A 22 10.19 -1.21 -0.01
CA ALA A 22 10.52 0.21 -0.15
C ALA A 22 11.96 0.52 0.32
N GLY A 23 12.79 -0.48 0.47
CA GLY A 23 14.16 -0.33 0.91
C GLY A 23 15.10 0.11 -0.22
N HIS A 24 16.16 0.77 0.17
CA HIS A 24 17.22 1.20 -0.74
C HIS A 24 18.59 0.94 -0.14
N SER A 25 19.51 0.39 -0.94
CA SER A 25 20.93 0.36 -0.63
C SER A 25 21.64 1.46 -1.41
N ALA A 26 22.47 2.23 -0.73
CA ALA A 26 23.29 3.26 -1.36
C ALA A 26 24.40 2.66 -2.24
N ASP A 27 24.80 1.42 -1.98
CA ASP A 27 25.76 0.66 -2.76
C ASP A 27 25.13 -0.64 -3.23
N PRO A 28 24.99 -0.86 -4.56
CA PRO A 28 24.42 -2.11 -5.10
C PRO A 28 25.21 -3.38 -4.73
N SER A 29 26.45 -3.23 -4.28
CA SER A 29 27.30 -4.34 -3.84
C SER A 29 27.24 -4.62 -2.34
N ASP A 30 26.59 -3.74 -1.57
CA ASP A 30 26.43 -3.88 -0.12
C ASP A 30 25.06 -4.46 0.21
N GLU A 31 24.99 -5.78 0.33
CA GLU A 31 23.79 -6.51 0.74
C GLU A 31 23.40 -6.25 2.21
N LEU A 32 24.28 -5.67 3.01
CA LEU A 32 24.07 -5.38 4.44
C LEU A 32 23.75 -3.92 4.74
N GLY A 33 24.07 -3.00 3.83
CA GLY A 33 23.81 -1.55 3.98
C GLY A 33 22.40 -1.09 3.58
N TYR A 34 21.47 -2.02 3.56
CA TYR A 34 20.08 -1.82 3.18
C TYR A 34 19.30 -1.07 4.27
N THR A 35 18.58 -0.02 3.88
CA THR A 35 17.67 0.72 4.76
C THR A 35 16.22 0.52 4.31
N ALA A 36 15.39 -0.05 5.16
CA ALA A 36 13.97 -0.28 4.90
C ALA A 36 13.16 1.03 4.90
N GLY A 37 12.11 1.09 4.09
CA GLY A 37 11.11 2.16 4.14
C GLY A 37 11.55 3.51 3.57
N VAL A 38 12.60 3.56 2.74
CA VAL A 38 13.17 4.81 2.22
C VAL A 38 12.43 5.32 0.98
N LEU A 39 11.97 4.41 0.11
CA LEU A 39 11.32 4.78 -1.15
C LEU A 39 9.82 5.04 -0.96
N PRO A 40 9.28 6.12 -1.54
CA PRO A 40 7.85 6.32 -1.60
C PRO A 40 7.19 5.27 -2.51
N VAL A 41 5.95 4.93 -2.21
CA VAL A 41 5.22 3.91 -2.97
C VAL A 41 5.08 4.23 -4.46
N ALA A 42 5.04 5.50 -4.84
CA ALA A 42 5.04 5.93 -6.23
C ALA A 42 6.28 5.44 -7.01
N ALA A 43 7.44 5.34 -6.35
CA ALA A 43 8.66 4.83 -6.97
C ALA A 43 8.56 3.32 -7.27
N LEU A 44 7.81 2.57 -6.47
CA LEU A 44 7.55 1.16 -6.70
C LEU A 44 6.66 0.95 -7.92
N LEU A 45 5.68 1.83 -8.15
CA LEU A 45 4.80 1.77 -9.31
C LEU A 45 5.52 2.11 -10.62
N ALA A 46 6.51 2.97 -10.59
CA ALA A 46 7.22 3.43 -11.80
C ALA A 46 7.87 2.30 -12.61
N GLY A 47 8.17 1.17 -11.96
CA GLY A 47 8.76 -0.02 -12.60
C GLY A 47 7.74 -1.05 -13.10
N LEU A 48 6.44 -0.83 -12.88
CA LEU A 48 5.42 -1.81 -13.22
C LEU A 48 4.73 -1.51 -14.56
N PRO A 49 4.46 -2.53 -15.41
CA PRO A 49 3.72 -2.35 -16.66
C PRO A 49 2.21 -2.23 -16.37
N LEU A 50 1.78 -1.08 -15.84
CA LEU A 50 0.38 -0.86 -15.43
C LEU A 50 -0.59 -0.71 -16.61
N ALA A 51 -0.07 -0.38 -17.80
CA ALA A 51 -0.89 -0.11 -18.98
C ALA A 51 -1.42 -1.35 -19.69
N ASP A 52 -0.80 -2.50 -19.45
CA ASP A 52 -1.08 -3.73 -20.19
C ASP A 52 -1.61 -4.85 -19.25
N GLY A 53 -2.55 -5.63 -19.72
CA GLY A 53 -3.03 -6.84 -19.03
C GLY A 53 -4.14 -6.61 -18.02
N ALA A 54 -4.02 -7.23 -16.84
CA ALA A 54 -5.10 -7.33 -15.85
C ALA A 54 -5.60 -5.99 -15.28
N LEU A 55 -4.79 -4.93 -15.37
CA LEU A 55 -5.13 -3.58 -14.89
C LEU A 55 -5.62 -2.65 -16.00
N ALA A 56 -5.79 -3.14 -17.23
CA ALA A 56 -6.30 -2.33 -18.32
C ALA A 56 -7.68 -1.74 -17.96
N GLY A 57 -7.81 -0.43 -17.98
CA GLY A 57 -9.05 0.29 -17.64
C GLY A 57 -9.31 0.45 -16.14
N VAL A 58 -8.34 0.14 -15.28
CA VAL A 58 -8.41 0.41 -13.84
C VAL A 58 -7.31 1.40 -13.46
N ALA A 59 -7.69 2.51 -12.86
CA ALA A 59 -6.72 3.46 -12.33
C ALA A 59 -6.04 2.92 -11.06
N VAL A 60 -4.78 3.26 -10.85
CA VAL A 60 -4.08 3.02 -9.59
C VAL A 60 -3.80 4.37 -8.94
N ARG A 61 -4.32 4.56 -7.73
CA ARG A 61 -4.01 5.71 -6.88
C ARG A 61 -3.02 5.27 -5.83
N ASP A 62 -2.00 6.05 -5.60
CA ASP A 62 -0.95 5.75 -4.64
C ASP A 62 -0.86 6.78 -3.53
N GLU A 63 -0.45 6.32 -2.36
CA GLU A 63 -0.27 7.13 -1.17
C GLU A 63 0.80 6.50 -0.28
N SER A 64 1.81 7.27 0.10
CA SER A 64 2.74 6.87 1.17
C SER A 64 2.19 7.36 2.50
N LEU A 65 1.58 6.46 3.26
CA LEU A 65 0.97 6.77 4.55
C LEU A 65 2.03 6.99 5.62
N VAL A 66 2.98 6.07 5.70
CA VAL A 66 4.18 6.14 6.52
C VAL A 66 5.33 5.47 5.79
N GLN A 67 6.57 5.79 6.18
CA GLN A 67 7.78 5.17 5.65
C GLN A 67 8.62 4.65 6.81
N ILE A 68 8.33 3.44 7.26
CA ILE A 68 8.98 2.83 8.43
C ILE A 68 9.48 1.42 8.12
N ASP A 69 10.45 0.98 8.89
CA ASP A 69 10.72 -0.44 9.07
C ASP A 69 9.58 -1.05 9.91
N SER A 70 9.02 -2.19 9.49
CA SER A 70 7.83 -2.76 10.11
C SER A 70 8.03 -3.20 11.57
N LYS A 71 9.28 -3.44 12.00
CA LYS A 71 9.59 -3.65 13.44
C LYS A 71 9.22 -2.46 14.33
N ASN A 72 9.09 -1.26 13.72
CA ASN A 72 8.69 -0.03 14.40
C ASN A 72 7.18 0.26 14.29
N MET A 73 6.39 -0.72 13.87
CA MET A 73 4.94 -0.59 13.84
C MET A 73 4.37 -0.33 15.24
N ARG A 74 3.39 0.56 15.34
CA ARG A 74 2.76 0.99 16.59
C ARG A 74 1.26 1.11 16.44
N TRP A 75 0.56 1.16 17.57
CA TRP A 75 -0.91 1.27 17.63
C TRP A 75 -1.45 2.49 16.90
N ASP A 76 -0.82 3.65 17.02
CA ASP A 76 -1.22 4.88 16.33
C ASP A 76 -1.15 4.73 14.81
N ILE A 77 -0.13 4.04 14.30
CA ILE A 77 0.03 3.76 12.87
C ILE A 77 -1.02 2.74 12.40
N TRP A 78 -1.28 1.68 13.15
CA TRP A 78 -2.33 0.72 12.81
C TRP A 78 -3.71 1.37 12.72
N TRP A 79 -4.05 2.25 13.68
CA TRP A 79 -5.31 2.97 13.63
C TRP A 79 -5.38 3.97 12.48
N LEU A 80 -4.27 4.65 12.17
CA LEU A 80 -4.18 5.53 11.01
C LEU A 80 -4.43 4.73 9.72
N LEU A 81 -3.77 3.57 9.57
CA LEU A 81 -3.93 2.68 8.44
C LEU A 81 -5.38 2.16 8.33
N ALA A 82 -5.96 1.68 9.41
CA ALA A 82 -7.33 1.16 9.43
C ALA A 82 -8.34 2.23 9.01
N ARG A 83 -8.21 3.46 9.52
CA ARG A 83 -9.08 4.58 9.13
C ARG A 83 -8.93 4.92 7.65
N ARG A 84 -7.71 4.91 7.14
CA ARG A 84 -7.46 5.20 5.72
C ARG A 84 -8.03 4.12 4.81
N VAL A 85 -7.80 2.86 5.14
CA VAL A 85 -8.37 1.71 4.40
C VAL A 85 -9.89 1.78 4.39
N ARG A 86 -10.50 2.00 5.56
CA ARG A 86 -11.96 2.15 5.68
C ARG A 86 -12.50 3.27 4.80
N ALA A 87 -11.83 4.42 4.76
CA ALA A 87 -12.23 5.54 3.91
C ALA A 87 -12.18 5.18 2.42
N CYS A 88 -11.12 4.51 1.97
CA CYS A 88 -10.99 4.03 0.59
C CYS A 88 -12.08 3.03 0.23
N LEU A 89 -12.34 2.04 1.08
CA LEU A 89 -13.38 1.03 0.85
C LEU A 89 -14.79 1.64 0.79
N GLY A 90 -15.01 2.77 1.47
CA GLY A 90 -16.26 3.54 1.42
C GLY A 90 -16.49 4.28 0.10
N GLU A 91 -15.46 4.50 -0.71
CA GLU A 91 -15.59 5.11 -2.03
C GLU A 91 -16.19 4.11 -3.03
N THR A 92 -17.29 4.48 -3.68
CA THR A 92 -18.01 3.58 -4.62
C THR A 92 -17.14 3.08 -5.75
N LEU A 93 -16.23 3.91 -6.25
CA LEU A 93 -15.35 3.57 -7.37
C LEU A 93 -14.08 2.83 -6.95
N CYS A 94 -13.80 2.71 -5.65
CA CYS A 94 -12.68 1.91 -5.15
C CYS A 94 -12.99 0.43 -5.32
N ARG A 95 -12.10 -0.29 -6.03
CA ARG A 95 -12.20 -1.73 -6.29
C ARG A 95 -11.53 -2.58 -5.20
N GLY A 96 -10.62 -1.98 -4.45
CA GLY A 96 -9.86 -2.66 -3.41
C GLY A 96 -8.65 -1.86 -2.99
N VAL A 97 -7.97 -2.35 -1.97
CA VAL A 97 -6.78 -1.71 -1.39
C VAL A 97 -5.63 -2.70 -1.40
N VAL A 98 -4.47 -2.25 -1.83
CA VAL A 98 -3.20 -2.97 -1.72
C VAL A 98 -2.30 -2.19 -0.76
N ILE A 99 -1.71 -2.87 0.21
CA ILE A 99 -0.84 -2.27 1.22
C ILE A 99 0.55 -2.89 1.07
N THR A 100 1.56 -2.04 0.81
CA THR A 100 2.96 -2.49 0.88
C THR A 100 3.46 -2.34 2.32
N HIS A 101 4.12 -3.39 2.81
CA HIS A 101 4.46 -3.52 4.22
C HIS A 101 5.83 -4.21 4.37
N GLY A 102 6.39 -4.20 5.54
CA GLY A 102 7.58 -5.00 5.87
C GLY A 102 7.20 -6.36 6.43
N THR A 103 8.16 -7.30 6.36
CA THR A 103 7.93 -8.70 6.76
C THR A 103 7.77 -8.91 8.26
N ASP A 104 8.39 -8.06 9.10
CA ASP A 104 8.49 -8.30 10.55
C ASP A 104 7.14 -8.32 11.27
N THR A 105 6.19 -7.50 10.83
CA THR A 105 4.86 -7.37 11.46
C THR A 105 3.70 -7.40 10.46
N LEU A 106 3.92 -8.01 9.30
CA LEU A 106 2.89 -8.11 8.26
C LEU A 106 1.68 -8.91 8.74
N GLU A 107 1.92 -10.02 9.41
CA GLU A 107 0.86 -10.91 9.91
C GLU A 107 0.00 -10.22 10.96
N GLU A 108 0.63 -9.51 11.90
CA GLU A 108 -0.06 -8.77 12.96
C GLU A 108 -0.88 -7.63 12.38
N THR A 109 -0.34 -6.91 11.40
CA THR A 109 -1.07 -5.85 10.71
C THR A 109 -2.28 -6.41 9.94
N ALA A 110 -2.08 -7.54 9.25
CA ALA A 110 -3.17 -8.20 8.52
C ALA A 110 -4.29 -8.66 9.46
N TRP A 111 -3.93 -9.27 10.59
CA TRP A 111 -4.88 -9.71 11.61
C TRP A 111 -5.63 -8.54 12.24
N PHE A 112 -4.90 -7.48 12.62
CA PHE A 112 -5.52 -6.26 13.15
C PHE A 112 -6.55 -5.68 12.18
N LEU A 113 -6.20 -5.53 10.90
CA LEU A 113 -7.11 -5.00 9.88
C LEU A 113 -8.32 -5.92 9.68
N ALA A 114 -8.13 -7.24 9.68
CA ALA A 114 -9.24 -8.20 9.58
C ALA A 114 -10.23 -8.04 10.74
N CYS A 115 -9.74 -7.81 11.95
CA CYS A 115 -10.58 -7.60 13.13
C CYS A 115 -11.35 -6.28 13.11
N VAL A 116 -10.69 -5.17 12.69
CA VAL A 116 -11.29 -3.83 12.82
C VAL A 116 -12.08 -3.37 11.61
N LEU A 117 -11.82 -3.94 10.42
CA LEU A 117 -12.57 -3.59 9.20
C LEU A 117 -13.90 -4.34 9.11
N GLY A 118 -13.98 -5.56 9.66
CA GLY A 118 -15.21 -6.34 9.72
C GLY A 118 -15.96 -6.36 8.39
N ASP A 119 -17.23 -5.99 8.45
CA ASP A 119 -18.15 -6.04 7.29
C ASP A 119 -17.79 -5.06 6.16
N VAL A 120 -17.01 -4.02 6.44
CA VAL A 120 -16.63 -3.02 5.42
C VAL A 120 -15.74 -3.61 4.33
N ALA A 121 -14.98 -4.66 4.64
CA ALA A 121 -14.07 -5.33 3.71
C ALA A 121 -14.70 -6.55 2.99
N GLN A 122 -15.98 -6.87 3.23
CA GLN A 122 -16.59 -8.10 2.69
C GLN A 122 -16.64 -8.12 1.16
N ASP A 123 -16.90 -6.98 0.52
CA ASP A 123 -17.10 -6.90 -0.92
C ASP A 123 -15.88 -6.41 -1.70
N LYS A 124 -14.85 -5.94 -1.00
CA LYS A 124 -13.66 -5.36 -1.61
C LYS A 124 -12.39 -5.92 -0.97
N PRO A 125 -11.46 -6.46 -1.77
CA PRO A 125 -10.24 -7.04 -1.23
C PRO A 125 -9.34 -5.98 -0.57
N VAL A 126 -8.72 -6.39 0.53
CA VAL A 126 -7.59 -5.70 1.16
C VAL A 126 -6.42 -6.67 1.18
N ILE A 127 -5.37 -6.36 0.44
CA ILE A 127 -4.22 -7.24 0.23
C ILE A 127 -2.99 -6.59 0.82
N LEU A 128 -2.26 -7.32 1.64
CA LEU A 128 -0.94 -6.91 2.12
C LEU A 128 0.14 -7.67 1.35
N THR A 129 1.20 -6.97 1.00
CA THR A 129 2.37 -7.54 0.32
C THR A 129 3.66 -6.92 0.85
N CYS A 130 4.77 -7.64 0.72
CA CYS A 130 6.11 -7.19 1.11
C CYS A 130 7.15 -7.53 0.04
#